data_725ddb1c156fe2055f19d3e896d47321
#
_entry.id   725ddb1c156fe2055f19d3e896d47321
#
_cell.length_a   1.000
_cell.length_b   1.000
_cell.length_c   1.000
_cell.angle_alpha   90.00
_cell.angle_beta   90.00
_cell.angle_gamma   90.00
#
_symmetry.space_group_name_H-M   'P 1'
#
loop_
_entity.id
_entity.type
_entity.pdbx_description
1 polymer ?
#
loop_
_entity_poly.entity_id
_entity_poly.type
_entity_poly.pdbx_seq_one_letter_code
_entity_poly.pdbx_strand_id
1 'polypeptide(L)'
;MDLNNVDISKLPADVRKTFKKLQVMHAEKQIQGKARDDFMSFVKCVWPDFVEGSHHRHIAKKFNQLASGEINRLIVNMPPRHTKSEFASYLLPAWMVGRTPKLKIIQATHTGE
;
A
#
# COMPACT_ATOMS: atom_id res chain seq x y z
N MET A 1 11.76 -11.39 21.17
CA MET A 1 12.91 -12.04 20.51
C MET A 1 13.31 -11.21 19.31
N ASP A 2 14.49 -10.67 19.33
CA ASP A 2 15.00 -9.87 18.23
C ASP A 2 15.59 -10.80 17.17
N LEU A 3 14.88 -10.98 16.06
CA LEU A 3 15.26 -11.87 14.98
C LEU A 3 16.53 -11.39 14.22
N ASN A 4 16.92 -10.13 14.39
CA ASN A 4 18.07 -9.56 13.71
C ASN A 4 19.40 -9.86 14.42
N ASN A 5 19.35 -10.27 15.68
CA ASN A 5 20.55 -10.54 16.50
C ASN A 5 20.88 -12.03 16.65
N VAL A 6 20.19 -12.90 15.93
CA VAL A 6 20.44 -14.35 15.99
C VAL A 6 21.52 -14.74 14.98
N ASP A 7 22.56 -15.40 15.45
CA ASP A 7 23.59 -15.96 14.57
C ASP A 7 23.09 -17.24 13.89
N ILE A 8 22.67 -17.10 12.64
CA ILE A 8 22.08 -18.19 11.85
C ILE A 8 23.13 -19.25 11.50
N SER A 9 24.42 -18.90 11.45
CA SER A 9 25.49 -19.82 11.05
C SER A 9 25.70 -20.95 12.05
N LYS A 10 25.31 -20.78 13.31
CA LYS A 10 25.43 -21.77 14.37
C LYS A 10 24.27 -22.75 14.47
N LEU A 11 23.21 -22.56 13.65
CA LEU A 11 22.02 -23.37 13.72
C LEU A 11 22.12 -24.58 12.77
N PRO A 12 21.48 -25.73 13.10
CA PRO A 12 21.33 -26.86 12.17
C PRO A 12 20.64 -26.42 10.87
N ALA A 13 20.89 -27.16 9.76
CA ALA A 13 20.35 -26.81 8.45
C ALA A 13 18.81 -26.72 8.42
N ASP A 14 18.13 -27.61 9.13
CA ASP A 14 16.67 -27.62 9.21
C ASP A 14 16.13 -26.39 9.93
N VAL A 15 16.77 -26.01 11.03
CA VAL A 15 16.42 -24.83 11.82
C VAL A 15 16.69 -23.55 11.02
N ARG A 16 17.79 -23.51 10.26
CA ARG A 16 18.10 -22.39 9.37
C ARG A 16 17.02 -22.16 8.32
N LYS A 17 16.53 -23.24 7.68
CA LYS A 17 15.44 -23.14 6.70
C LYS A 17 14.16 -22.61 7.33
N THR A 18 13.79 -23.11 8.49
CA THR A 18 12.60 -22.65 9.24
C THR A 18 12.76 -21.20 9.65
N PHE A 19 13.93 -20.82 10.12
CA PHE A 19 14.22 -19.44 10.53
C PHE A 19 14.10 -18.45 9.36
N LYS A 20 14.68 -18.79 8.19
CA LYS A 20 14.57 -17.99 6.97
C LYS A 20 13.11 -17.83 6.54
N LYS A 21 12.34 -18.91 6.59
CA LYS A 21 10.92 -18.89 6.27
C LYS A 21 10.15 -17.96 7.21
N LEU A 22 10.42 -18.01 8.49
CA LEU A 22 9.80 -17.11 9.48
C LEU A 22 10.18 -15.65 9.28
N GLN A 23 11.43 -15.36 8.91
CA GLN A 23 11.86 -14.01 8.57
C GLN A 23 11.10 -13.45 7.37
N VAL A 24 10.94 -14.25 6.31
CA VAL A 24 10.18 -13.85 5.12
C VAL A 24 8.72 -13.57 5.48
N MET A 25 8.08 -14.46 6.24
CA MET A 25 6.70 -14.29 6.69
C MET A 25 6.54 -13.03 7.55
N HIS A 26 7.50 -12.75 8.43
CA HIS A 26 7.48 -11.55 9.27
C HIS A 26 7.61 -10.27 8.43
N ALA A 27 8.53 -10.26 7.46
CA ALA A 27 8.69 -9.14 6.54
C ALA A 27 7.42 -8.89 5.71
N GLU A 28 6.78 -9.95 5.21
CA GLU A 28 5.51 -9.85 4.47
C GLU A 28 4.40 -9.26 5.32
N LYS A 29 4.28 -9.68 6.58
CA LYS A 29 3.29 -9.12 7.51
C LYS A 29 3.54 -7.64 7.78
N GLN A 30 4.79 -7.23 7.93
CA GLN A 30 5.13 -5.82 8.11
C GLN A 30 4.77 -4.98 6.88
N ILE A 31 5.05 -5.49 5.68
CA ILE A 31 4.69 -4.84 4.42
C ILE A 31 3.17 -4.69 4.31
N GLN A 32 2.42 -5.73 4.62
CA GLN A 32 0.96 -5.71 4.63
C GLN A 32 0.40 -4.71 5.63
N GLY A 33 0.99 -4.64 6.83
CA GLY A 33 0.61 -3.65 7.85
C GLY A 33 0.83 -2.22 7.37
N LYS A 34 1.97 -1.93 6.78
CA LYS A 34 2.25 -0.62 6.19
C LYS A 34 1.32 -0.31 5.02
N ALA A 35 1.03 -1.29 4.17
CA ALA A 35 0.13 -1.12 3.04
C ALA A 35 -1.30 -0.77 3.49
N ARG A 36 -1.72 -1.26 4.66
CA ARG A 36 -3.02 -0.92 5.24
C ARG A 36 -3.11 0.53 5.68
N ASP A 37 -2.03 1.08 6.24
CA ASP A 37 -2.02 2.40 6.87
C ASP A 37 -1.54 3.51 5.94
N ASP A 38 -0.85 3.18 4.84
CA ASP A 38 -0.28 4.15 3.91
C ASP A 38 -0.63 3.79 2.47
N PHE A 39 -1.18 4.75 1.73
CA PHE A 39 -1.62 4.54 0.35
C PHE A 39 -0.46 4.17 -0.59
N MET A 40 0.68 4.86 -0.51
CA MET A 40 1.82 4.57 -1.38
C MET A 40 2.41 3.19 -1.11
N SER A 41 2.45 2.75 0.14
CA SER A 41 2.87 1.39 0.50
C SER A 41 1.92 0.34 -0.09
N PHE A 42 0.62 0.61 -0.10
CA PHE A 42 -0.37 -0.22 -0.77
C PHE A 42 -0.13 -0.30 -2.27
N VAL A 43 0.13 0.84 -2.92
CA VAL A 43 0.40 0.88 -4.38
C VAL A 43 1.62 0.05 -4.72
N LYS A 44 2.71 0.17 -3.97
CA LYS A 44 3.92 -0.61 -4.18
C LYS A 44 3.72 -2.11 -3.94
N CYS A 45 2.80 -2.46 -3.05
CA CYS A 45 2.46 -3.86 -2.76
C CYS A 45 1.70 -4.51 -3.92
N VAL A 46 0.71 -3.82 -4.48
CA VAL A 46 -0.15 -4.38 -5.56
C VAL A 46 0.41 -4.13 -6.96
N TRP A 47 1.30 -3.17 -7.10
CA TRP A 47 1.92 -2.82 -8.37
C TRP A 47 3.45 -2.70 -8.20
N PRO A 48 4.19 -3.82 -8.19
CA PRO A 48 5.63 -3.82 -7.91
C PRO A 48 6.46 -3.01 -8.90
N ASP A 49 6.03 -2.95 -10.15
CA ASP A 49 6.76 -2.23 -11.22
C ASP A 49 6.45 -0.73 -11.27
N PHE A 50 5.68 -0.23 -10.30
CA PHE A 50 5.30 1.17 -10.27
C PHE A 50 6.51 2.08 -10.02
N VAL A 51 6.68 3.08 -10.89
CA VAL A 51 7.72 4.10 -10.77
C VAL A 51 7.16 5.32 -10.07
N GLU A 52 7.64 5.59 -8.86
CA GLU A 52 7.17 6.69 -8.03
C GLU A 52 7.79 8.03 -8.44
N GLY A 53 6.96 8.98 -8.85
CA GLY A 53 7.34 10.36 -9.07
C GLY A 53 6.98 11.25 -7.88
N SER A 54 7.50 12.47 -7.86
CA SER A 54 7.20 13.44 -6.79
C SER A 54 5.71 13.78 -6.71
N HIS A 55 5.03 13.86 -7.86
CA HIS A 55 3.59 14.10 -7.91
C HIS A 55 2.78 12.95 -7.31
N HIS A 56 3.23 11.71 -7.48
CA HIS A 56 2.58 10.54 -6.87
C HIS A 56 2.63 10.60 -5.35
N ARG A 57 3.78 10.98 -4.78
CA ARG A 57 3.93 11.13 -3.33
C ARG A 57 3.01 12.21 -2.77
N HIS A 58 2.90 13.33 -3.47
CA HIS A 58 2.03 14.42 -3.07
C HIS A 58 0.56 13.99 -3.04
N ILE A 59 0.10 13.30 -4.08
CA ILE A 59 -1.26 12.78 -4.16
C ILE A 59 -1.50 11.72 -3.08
N ALA A 60 -0.57 10.81 -2.88
CA ALA A 60 -0.67 9.76 -1.87
C ALA A 60 -0.83 10.36 -0.46
N LYS A 61 -0.10 11.43 -0.16
CA LYS A 61 -0.25 12.15 1.10
C LYS A 61 -1.65 12.72 1.26
N LYS A 62 -2.22 13.30 0.21
CA LYS A 62 -3.60 13.81 0.23
C LYS A 62 -4.62 12.69 0.38
N PHE A 63 -4.40 11.54 -0.25
CA PHE A 63 -5.27 10.38 -0.09
C PHE A 63 -5.22 9.81 1.33
N ASN A 64 -4.05 9.81 1.97
CA ASN A 64 -3.93 9.43 3.38
C ASN A 64 -4.75 10.37 4.28
N GLN A 65 -4.68 11.68 4.04
CA GLN A 65 -5.45 12.67 4.78
C GLN A 65 -6.95 12.51 4.55
N LEU A 66 -7.37 12.21 3.34
CA LEU A 66 -8.77 11.95 3.01
C LEU A 66 -9.30 10.71 3.74
N ALA A 67 -8.52 9.63 3.76
CA ALA A 67 -8.90 8.39 4.43
C ALA A 67 -8.96 8.52 5.95
N SER A 68 -8.08 9.32 6.55
CA SER A 68 -8.07 9.59 7.99
C SER A 68 -9.13 10.57 8.45
N GLY A 69 -9.78 11.28 7.51
CA GLY A 69 -10.79 12.29 7.82
C GLY A 69 -10.23 13.69 8.09
N GLU A 70 -8.94 13.91 7.94
CA GLU A 70 -8.34 15.24 8.08
C GLU A 70 -8.87 16.22 7.04
N ILE A 71 -9.12 15.74 5.81
CA ILE A 71 -9.78 16.49 4.75
C ILE A 71 -11.02 15.73 4.28
N ASN A 72 -12.07 16.45 3.90
CA ASN A 72 -13.34 15.84 3.48
C ASN A 72 -13.58 15.96 1.98
N ARG A 73 -12.84 16.80 1.30
CA ARG A 73 -12.99 17.03 -0.14
C ARG A 73 -11.62 17.17 -0.78
N LEU A 74 -11.46 16.57 -1.94
CA LEU A 74 -10.22 16.61 -2.69
C LEU A 74 -10.52 16.71 -4.18
N ILE A 75 -9.90 17.69 -4.84
CA ILE A 75 -9.94 17.82 -6.30
C ILE A 75 -8.53 17.59 -6.81
N VAL A 76 -8.37 16.66 -7.76
CA VAL A 76 -7.08 16.32 -8.36
C VAL A 76 -7.11 16.66 -9.84
N ASN A 77 -6.28 17.63 -10.23
CA ASN A 77 -6.09 18.00 -11.62
C ASN A 77 -4.70 17.60 -12.08
N MET A 78 -4.62 16.73 -13.06
CA MET A 78 -3.37 16.24 -13.62
C MET A 78 -3.48 16.10 -15.13
N PRO A 79 -2.36 16.26 -15.86
CA PRO A 79 -2.34 15.96 -17.28
C PRO A 79 -2.69 14.49 -17.55
N PRO A 80 -3.22 14.15 -18.75
CA PRO A 80 -3.44 12.75 -19.13
C PRO A 80 -2.15 11.92 -19.04
N ARG A 81 -2.30 10.61 -18.81
CA ARG A 81 -1.19 9.64 -18.69
C ARG A 81 -0.29 9.81 -17.46
N HIS A 82 -0.79 10.45 -16.39
CA HIS A 82 -0.05 10.58 -15.13
C HIS A 82 -0.62 9.68 -14.02
N THR A 83 -1.19 8.55 -14.38
CA THR A 83 -1.73 7.54 -13.45
C THR A 83 -2.87 8.01 -12.54
N LYS A 84 -3.47 9.18 -12.86
CA LYS A 84 -4.55 9.76 -12.05
C LYS A 84 -5.74 8.80 -11.90
N SER A 85 -6.19 8.23 -13.02
CA SER A 85 -7.36 7.32 -13.04
C SER A 85 -7.07 6.03 -12.29
N GLU A 86 -5.89 5.44 -12.48
CA GLU A 86 -5.47 4.24 -11.76
C GLU A 86 -5.45 4.49 -10.26
N PHE A 87 -4.90 5.62 -9.82
CA PHE A 87 -4.85 5.97 -8.41
C PHE A 87 -6.22 6.26 -7.82
N ALA A 88 -6.99 7.13 -8.46
CA ALA A 88 -8.25 7.62 -7.90
C ALA A 88 -9.42 6.66 -8.11
N SER A 89 -9.48 5.99 -9.26
CA SER A 89 -10.62 5.15 -9.63
C SER A 89 -10.48 3.69 -9.25
N TYR A 90 -9.27 3.16 -9.16
CA TYR A 90 -9.04 1.74 -8.86
C TYR A 90 -8.35 1.53 -7.52
N LEU A 91 -7.19 2.13 -7.32
CA LEU A 91 -6.37 1.85 -6.15
C LEU A 91 -6.91 2.50 -4.87
N LEU A 92 -7.37 3.74 -4.95
CA LEU A 92 -7.90 4.44 -3.77
C LEU A 92 -9.15 3.76 -3.20
N PRO A 93 -10.19 3.43 -4.00
CA PRO A 93 -11.35 2.71 -3.47
C PRO A 93 -10.99 1.35 -2.88
N ALA A 94 -10.12 0.59 -3.56
CA ALA A 94 -9.66 -0.71 -3.06
C ALA A 94 -8.96 -0.59 -1.72
N TRP A 95 -8.05 0.38 -1.58
CA TRP A 95 -7.34 0.62 -0.34
C TRP A 95 -8.27 1.07 0.79
N MET A 96 -9.19 1.98 0.53
CA MET A 96 -10.13 2.48 1.54
C MET A 96 -11.06 1.38 2.05
N VAL A 97 -11.57 0.52 1.17
CA VAL A 97 -12.42 -0.61 1.55
C VAL A 97 -11.61 -1.66 2.32
N GLY A 98 -10.38 -1.94 1.92
CA GLY A 98 -9.50 -2.84 2.64
C GLY A 98 -9.16 -2.35 4.05
N ARG A 99 -9.03 -1.03 4.21
CA ARG A 99 -8.79 -0.39 5.50
C ARG A 99 -10.04 -0.35 6.38
N THR A 100 -11.19 -0.09 5.79
CA THR A 100 -12.47 0.01 6.48
C THR A 100 -13.53 -0.79 5.70
N PRO A 101 -13.69 -2.10 5.98
CA PRO A 101 -14.57 -2.96 5.18
C PRO A 101 -16.05 -2.55 5.15
N LYS A 102 -16.50 -1.79 6.12
CA LYS A 102 -17.89 -1.30 6.19
C LYS A 102 -18.12 -0.03 5.37
N LEU A 103 -17.06 0.54 4.79
CA LEU A 103 -17.15 1.77 4.01
C LEU A 103 -17.94 1.54 2.72
N LYS A 104 -18.85 2.46 2.43
CA LYS A 104 -19.61 2.48 1.17
C LYS A 104 -19.05 3.55 0.27
N ILE A 105 -18.76 3.20 -0.98
CA ILE A 105 -18.19 4.11 -1.96
C ILE A 105 -19.10 4.18 -3.16
N ILE A 106 -19.42 5.40 -3.60
CA ILE A 106 -20.13 5.66 -4.85
C ILE A 106 -19.13 6.25 -5.83
N GLN A 107 -18.98 5.62 -6.97
CA GLN A 107 -18.10 6.07 -8.03
C GLN A 107 -18.92 6.46 -9.26
N ALA A 108 -18.75 7.70 -9.73
CA ALA A 108 -19.41 8.21 -10.91
C ALA A 108 -18.37 8.62 -11.95
N THR A 109 -18.54 8.15 -13.18
CA THR A 109 -17.64 8.42 -14.29
C THR A 109 -18.41 8.90 -15.51
N HIS A 110 -17.73 9.63 -16.40
CA HIS A 110 -18.33 10.09 -17.65
C HIS A 110 -18.51 8.94 -18.65
N THR A 111 -17.53 8.02 -18.71
CA THR A 111 -17.57 6.83 -19.56
C THR A 111 -17.44 5.59 -18.69
N GLY A 112 -18.08 4.50 -19.10
CA GLY A 112 -18.05 3.24 -18.34
C GLY A 112 -16.76 2.42 -18.49
N GLU A 113 -15.67 3.02 -18.94
CA GLU A 113 -14.36 2.37 -19.07
C GLU A 113 -13.54 2.45 -17.80
#